data_7de046094f09708027f352b63fd5a7ba
#
_entry.id   7de046094f09708027f352b63fd5a7ba
#
_cell.length_a   1.000
_cell.length_b   1.000
_cell.length_c   1.000
_cell.angle_alpha   90.00
_cell.angle_beta   90.00
_cell.angle_gamma   90.00
#
_symmetry.space_group_name_H-M   'P 1'
#
loop_
_entity.id
_entity.type
_entity.pdbx_description
1 polymer ?
#
loop_
_entity_poly.entity_id
_entity_poly.type
_entity_poly.pdbx_seq_one_letter_code
_entity_poly.pdbx_strand_id
1 'polypeptide(L)'
;MTYYLRMHADTCAANLHADDHDHPRGLRGALHEIFAPHSHDAADSVDDALESSAAGIRAVKISLVVLGLTASAQIAVVLISGSVALAADTIHNFSDALTAAPLWIAFMLGTKAATRRYTYGLGRAEDLAGLFVIAMIALSAIIAGYEAVIRLAHPQPIDHIGWVALAGLIGFLGNEWVALYRIRIGRRVGSVALVADGLHARTDGFTSLAVLFSAGGAALGFPLADPIVGLVITVAILAVLRTTVRDVFRRLLDGVDPAMVDVAERTLAAAPGVQAVRSVRMRWIGHRLHADAELDIDPALDLAQAHRIAHDAEHQLTHAVPKLTSALIHAYPAEH
;
A
#
# COMPACT_ATOMS: atom_id res chain seq x y z
N MET A 1 -19.57 17.36 -10.80
CA MET A 1 -18.14 17.56 -10.91
C MET A 1 -17.64 18.81 -10.18
N THR A 2 -18.45 19.43 -9.33
CA THR A 2 -18.13 20.71 -8.64
C THR A 2 -18.14 20.60 -7.11
N TYR A 3 -18.27 19.40 -6.54
CA TYR A 3 -18.36 19.20 -5.07
C TYR A 3 -17.07 18.64 -4.43
N TYR A 4 -16.08 18.21 -5.22
CA TYR A 4 -14.83 17.60 -4.72
C TYR A 4 -13.68 18.60 -4.48
N LEU A 5 -13.80 19.83 -5.01
CA LEU A 5 -12.73 20.85 -4.91
C LEU A 5 -12.84 21.77 -3.69
N ARG A 6 -13.91 21.67 -2.90
CA ARG A 6 -14.11 22.58 -1.76
C ARG A 6 -13.73 22.00 -0.39
N MET A 7 -13.41 20.71 -0.30
CA MET A 7 -13.06 20.02 0.95
C MET A 7 -11.55 19.91 1.23
N HIS A 8 -10.70 20.31 0.29
CA HIS A 8 -9.22 20.29 0.46
C HIS A 8 -8.61 21.64 0.82
N ALA A 9 -9.36 22.74 0.78
CA ALA A 9 -8.84 24.07 1.09
C ALA A 9 -8.84 24.42 2.59
N ASP A 10 -9.66 23.76 3.40
CA ASP A 10 -9.86 24.15 4.82
C ASP A 10 -9.01 23.34 5.82
N THR A 11 -8.24 22.35 5.39
CA THR A 11 -7.38 21.53 6.28
C THR A 11 -5.89 21.91 6.24
N CYS A 12 -5.50 22.86 5.39
CA CYS A 12 -4.09 23.34 5.33
C CYS A 12 -3.79 24.57 6.19
N ALA A 13 -4.78 25.15 6.90
CA ALA A 13 -4.61 26.42 7.59
C ALA A 13 -4.40 26.31 9.12
N ALA A 14 -4.26 25.13 9.68
CA ALA A 14 -4.12 24.97 11.13
C ALA A 14 -3.00 23.99 11.52
N ASN A 15 -1.75 24.31 11.24
CA ASN A 15 -0.56 23.83 11.99
C ASN A 15 0.71 24.55 11.48
N LEU A 16 0.71 25.88 11.55
CA LEU A 16 1.95 26.65 11.60
C LEU A 16 2.35 26.75 13.07
N HIS A 17 2.94 25.71 13.64
CA HIS A 17 3.83 25.88 14.77
C HIS A 17 5.18 26.34 14.20
N ALA A 18 5.46 27.63 14.41
CA ALA A 18 6.78 28.19 14.27
C ALA A 18 7.64 27.61 15.40
N ASP A 19 8.44 26.59 15.10
CA ASP A 19 9.59 26.23 15.93
C ASP A 19 10.69 27.27 15.66
N ASP A 20 10.72 28.26 16.55
CA ASP A 20 11.75 29.29 16.62
C ASP A 20 13.03 28.63 17.14
N HIS A 21 13.84 28.06 16.22
CA HIS A 21 15.19 27.60 16.57
C HIS A 21 16.12 28.81 16.65
N ASP A 22 16.37 29.27 17.86
CA ASP A 22 17.39 30.27 18.21
C ASP A 22 18.79 29.79 17.78
N HIS A 23 19.24 30.23 16.59
CA HIS A 23 20.60 30.01 16.13
C HIS A 23 21.56 30.90 16.92
N PRO A 24 22.58 30.36 17.63
CA PRO A 24 23.54 31.15 18.35
C PRO A 24 24.38 31.98 17.37
N ARG A 25 24.21 33.30 17.41
CA ARG A 25 24.97 34.27 16.60
C ARG A 25 26.36 34.44 17.21
N GLY A 26 27.42 34.03 16.48
CA GLY A 26 28.82 34.29 16.87
C GLY A 26 29.79 33.24 16.29
N LEU A 27 31.09 33.47 16.42
CA LEU A 27 32.17 32.57 15.95
C LEU A 27 32.04 31.12 16.41
N ARG A 28 31.31 30.83 17.49
CA ARG A 28 31.00 29.49 17.98
C ARG A 28 29.89 28.82 17.12
N GLY A 29 28.95 29.58 16.56
CA GLY A 29 27.95 29.07 15.63
C GLY A 29 28.59 28.64 14.30
N ALA A 30 29.49 29.47 13.77
CA ALA A 30 30.19 29.16 12.52
C ALA A 30 31.12 27.92 12.62
N LEU A 31 31.74 27.70 13.78
CA LEU A 31 32.54 26.50 14.03
C LEU A 31 31.68 25.25 14.24
N HIS A 32 30.47 25.39 14.76
CA HIS A 32 29.56 24.28 14.93
C HIS A 32 28.97 23.82 13.58
N GLU A 33 28.70 24.75 12.65
CA GLU A 33 28.26 24.43 11.29
C GLU A 33 29.33 23.72 10.45
N ILE A 34 30.63 23.97 10.72
CA ILE A 34 31.73 23.33 9.97
C ILE A 34 32.04 21.90 10.48
N PHE A 35 31.77 21.60 11.75
CA PHE A 35 32.15 20.34 12.39
C PHE A 35 30.97 19.42 12.80
N ALA A 36 29.72 19.87 12.72
CA ALA A 36 28.56 19.03 12.93
C ALA A 36 27.96 18.71 11.57
N PRO A 37 28.12 17.49 11.02
CA PRO A 37 27.35 17.08 9.88
C PRO A 37 25.86 17.10 10.31
N HIS A 38 25.04 17.87 9.58
CA HIS A 38 23.59 17.92 9.78
C HIS A 38 23.02 16.53 9.45
N SER A 39 23.03 15.62 10.45
CA SER A 39 22.56 14.24 10.33
C SER A 39 21.08 14.07 10.70
N HIS A 40 20.39 15.17 11.11
CA HIS A 40 19.04 15.07 11.64
C HIS A 40 18.00 14.62 10.58
N ASP A 41 18.08 15.14 9.34
CA ASP A 41 17.10 14.83 8.30
C ASP A 41 17.15 13.39 7.79
N ALA A 42 18.36 12.82 7.67
CA ALA A 42 18.52 11.41 7.29
C ALA A 42 18.06 10.46 8.41
N ALA A 43 18.21 10.85 9.69
CA ALA A 43 17.73 10.08 10.82
C ALA A 43 16.20 10.10 10.89
N ASP A 44 15.56 11.27 10.75
CA ASP A 44 14.11 11.43 10.79
C ASP A 44 13.43 10.65 9.64
N SER A 45 13.98 10.69 8.43
CA SER A 45 13.44 9.92 7.29
C SER A 45 13.59 8.41 7.46
N VAL A 46 14.65 7.95 8.15
CA VAL A 46 14.85 6.54 8.51
C VAL A 46 13.86 6.12 9.60
N ASP A 47 13.61 6.97 10.58
CA ASP A 47 12.66 6.69 11.66
C ASP A 47 11.22 6.61 11.13
N ASP A 48 10.79 7.50 10.25
CA ASP A 48 9.49 7.46 9.57
C ASP A 48 9.32 6.16 8.75
N ALA A 49 10.38 5.72 8.08
CA ALA A 49 10.36 4.49 7.32
C ALA A 49 10.30 3.24 8.20
N LEU A 50 10.97 3.25 9.36
CA LEU A 50 10.88 2.17 10.36
C LEU A 50 9.51 2.14 11.02
N GLU A 51 8.94 3.29 11.35
CA GLU A 51 7.58 3.41 11.90
C GLU A 51 6.54 2.89 10.91
N SER A 52 6.67 3.25 9.63
CA SER A 52 5.81 2.75 8.55
C SER A 52 5.90 1.23 8.41
N SER A 53 7.11 0.65 8.47
CA SER A 53 7.31 -0.80 8.45
C SER A 53 6.69 -1.49 9.69
N ALA A 54 6.85 -0.90 10.87
CA ALA A 54 6.27 -1.41 12.12
C ALA A 54 4.74 -1.35 12.09
N ALA A 55 4.15 -0.29 11.51
CA ALA A 55 2.71 -0.16 11.32
C ALA A 55 2.18 -1.22 10.34
N GLY A 56 2.90 -1.50 9.24
CA GLY A 56 2.58 -2.57 8.29
C GLY A 56 2.59 -3.95 8.95
N ILE A 57 3.65 -4.29 9.69
CA ILE A 57 3.76 -5.56 10.44
C ILE A 57 2.63 -5.70 11.45
N ARG A 58 2.31 -4.63 12.18
CA ARG A 58 1.20 -4.62 13.15
C ARG A 58 -0.14 -4.85 12.46
N ALA A 59 -0.36 -4.22 11.30
CA ALA A 59 -1.59 -4.39 10.54
C ALA A 59 -1.79 -5.83 10.08
N VAL A 60 -0.75 -6.48 9.56
CA VAL A 60 -0.80 -7.90 9.16
C VAL A 60 -1.08 -8.80 10.36
N LYS A 61 -0.39 -8.59 11.50
CA LYS A 61 -0.62 -9.40 12.73
C LYS A 61 -2.05 -9.28 13.26
N ILE A 62 -2.58 -8.06 13.36
CA ILE A 62 -3.97 -7.84 13.83
C ILE A 62 -4.94 -8.50 12.87
N SER A 63 -4.73 -8.36 11.55
CA SER A 63 -5.56 -8.98 10.53
C SER A 63 -5.55 -10.51 10.63
N LEU A 64 -4.39 -11.12 10.86
CA LEU A 64 -4.27 -12.57 11.07
C LEU A 64 -5.08 -13.04 12.27
N VAL A 65 -5.06 -12.28 13.38
CA VAL A 65 -5.86 -12.60 14.57
C VAL A 65 -7.35 -12.53 14.25
N VAL A 66 -7.79 -11.47 13.57
CA VAL A 66 -9.22 -11.29 13.20
C VAL A 66 -9.68 -12.38 12.24
N LEU A 67 -8.90 -12.68 11.18
CA LEU A 67 -9.24 -13.78 10.26
C LEU A 67 -9.22 -15.14 10.97
N GLY A 68 -8.28 -15.37 11.88
CA GLY A 68 -8.25 -16.58 12.71
C GLY A 68 -9.50 -16.73 13.59
N LEU A 69 -9.98 -15.65 14.21
CA LEU A 69 -11.23 -15.63 14.96
C LEU A 69 -12.44 -15.87 14.05
N THR A 70 -12.48 -15.25 12.87
CA THR A 70 -13.53 -15.44 11.86
C THR A 70 -13.57 -16.91 11.42
N ALA A 71 -12.44 -17.50 11.06
CA ALA A 71 -12.36 -18.91 10.69
C ALA A 71 -12.76 -19.84 11.84
N SER A 72 -12.35 -19.53 13.06
CA SER A 72 -12.76 -20.32 14.26
C SER A 72 -14.27 -20.27 14.47
N ALA A 73 -14.89 -19.11 14.28
CA ALA A 73 -16.34 -18.98 14.36
C ALA A 73 -17.05 -19.78 13.26
N GLN A 74 -16.54 -19.76 12.03
CA GLN A 74 -17.05 -20.58 10.93
C GLN A 74 -16.90 -22.09 11.21
N ILE A 75 -15.75 -22.53 11.77
CA ILE A 75 -15.54 -23.92 12.20
C ILE A 75 -16.60 -24.34 13.22
N ALA A 76 -16.90 -23.48 14.20
CA ALA A 76 -17.96 -23.79 15.18
C ALA A 76 -19.32 -23.98 14.50
N VAL A 77 -19.67 -23.16 13.51
CA VAL A 77 -20.89 -23.32 12.70
C VAL A 77 -20.87 -24.64 11.93
N VAL A 78 -19.74 -25.03 11.33
CA VAL A 78 -19.56 -26.31 10.61
C VAL A 78 -19.79 -27.48 11.55
N LEU A 79 -19.20 -27.47 12.75
CA LEU A 79 -19.33 -28.57 13.72
C LEU A 79 -20.76 -28.72 14.23
N ILE A 80 -21.51 -27.62 14.37
CA ILE A 80 -22.91 -27.64 14.81
C ILE A 80 -23.83 -28.10 13.67
N SER A 81 -23.58 -27.64 12.43
CA SER A 81 -24.42 -27.95 11.27
C SER A 81 -24.16 -29.32 10.66
N GLY A 82 -22.95 -29.88 10.83
CA GLY A 82 -22.52 -31.12 10.18
C GLY A 82 -22.38 -31.01 8.66
N SER A 83 -22.37 -29.79 8.10
CA SER A 83 -22.35 -29.55 6.65
C SER A 83 -20.96 -29.70 6.06
N VAL A 84 -20.77 -30.68 5.15
CA VAL A 84 -19.50 -30.89 4.44
C VAL A 84 -19.17 -29.74 3.49
N ALA A 85 -20.19 -29.13 2.89
CA ALA A 85 -20.00 -27.97 2.00
C ALA A 85 -19.45 -26.75 2.76
N LEU A 86 -19.98 -26.48 3.97
CA LEU A 86 -19.46 -25.45 4.87
C LEU A 86 -18.02 -25.75 5.33
N ALA A 87 -17.69 -27.02 5.56
CA ALA A 87 -16.34 -27.42 5.94
C ALA A 87 -15.33 -27.08 4.83
N ALA A 88 -15.66 -27.35 3.56
CA ALA A 88 -14.81 -27.02 2.43
C ALA A 88 -14.58 -25.49 2.29
N ASP A 89 -15.66 -24.69 2.40
CA ASP A 89 -15.58 -23.21 2.38
C ASP A 89 -14.72 -22.67 3.53
N THR A 90 -14.89 -23.22 4.74
CA THR A 90 -14.12 -22.81 5.92
C THR A 90 -12.62 -23.14 5.79
N ILE A 91 -12.28 -24.28 5.18
CA ILE A 91 -10.88 -24.66 4.90
C ILE A 91 -10.29 -23.70 3.86
N HIS A 92 -11.04 -23.32 2.85
CA HIS A 92 -10.64 -22.33 1.86
C HIS A 92 -10.34 -20.97 2.52
N ASN A 93 -11.26 -20.44 3.30
CA ASN A 93 -11.09 -19.19 4.04
C ASN A 93 -9.89 -19.21 5.01
N PHE A 94 -9.62 -20.36 5.66
CA PHE A 94 -8.43 -20.52 6.50
C PHE A 94 -7.14 -20.49 5.67
N SER A 95 -7.13 -21.13 4.49
CA SER A 95 -5.98 -21.11 3.59
C SER A 95 -5.69 -19.68 3.10
N ASP A 96 -6.73 -18.91 2.79
CA ASP A 96 -6.59 -17.51 2.36
C ASP A 96 -6.03 -16.60 3.46
N ALA A 97 -6.36 -16.87 4.74
CA ALA A 97 -5.74 -16.17 5.86
C ALA A 97 -4.20 -16.33 5.89
N LEU A 98 -3.68 -17.47 5.45
CA LEU A 98 -2.24 -17.73 5.40
C LEU A 98 -1.53 -16.96 4.27
N THR A 99 -2.27 -16.43 3.28
CA THR A 99 -1.69 -15.63 2.19
C THR A 99 -1.04 -14.33 2.69
N ALA A 100 -1.40 -13.86 3.87
CA ALA A 100 -0.76 -12.71 4.51
C ALA A 100 0.68 -13.00 5.00
N ALA A 101 1.09 -14.26 5.13
CA ALA A 101 2.43 -14.62 5.60
C ALA A 101 3.57 -14.10 4.68
N PRO A 102 3.50 -14.21 3.34
CA PRO A 102 4.49 -13.61 2.45
C PRO A 102 4.64 -12.10 2.63
N LEU A 103 3.55 -11.39 2.85
CA LEU A 103 3.58 -9.95 3.07
C LEU A 103 4.24 -9.60 4.42
N TRP A 104 3.92 -10.35 5.47
CA TRP A 104 4.60 -10.19 6.76
C TRP A 104 6.12 -10.40 6.64
N ILE A 105 6.54 -11.48 5.95
CA ILE A 105 7.97 -11.75 5.67
C ILE A 105 8.58 -10.60 4.89
N ALA A 106 7.90 -10.07 3.88
CA ALA A 106 8.37 -8.96 3.07
C ALA A 106 8.62 -7.69 3.89
N PHE A 107 7.69 -7.33 4.78
CA PHE A 107 7.90 -6.21 5.71
C PHE A 107 9.07 -6.45 6.66
N MET A 108 9.22 -7.66 7.20
CA MET A 108 10.37 -8.00 8.04
C MET A 108 11.70 -7.95 7.27
N LEU A 109 11.71 -8.33 6.00
CA LEU A 109 12.89 -8.21 5.14
C LEU A 109 13.20 -6.73 4.83
N GLY A 110 12.17 -5.91 4.62
CA GLY A 110 12.31 -4.47 4.35
C GLY A 110 12.94 -3.68 5.49
N THR A 111 12.86 -4.17 6.75
CA THR A 111 13.53 -3.54 7.90
C THR A 111 15.02 -3.86 8.01
N LYS A 112 15.53 -4.84 7.23
CA LYS A 112 16.94 -5.20 7.28
C LYS A 112 17.80 -4.13 6.62
N ALA A 113 18.91 -3.79 7.27
CA ALA A 113 19.89 -2.84 6.74
C ALA A 113 20.44 -3.29 5.38
N ALA A 114 20.80 -2.33 4.55
CA ALA A 114 21.48 -2.58 3.28
C ALA A 114 22.79 -3.37 3.50
N THR A 115 23.13 -4.23 2.55
CA THR A 115 24.32 -5.07 2.59
C THR A 115 25.14 -4.88 1.32
N ARG A 116 26.37 -5.36 1.28
CA ARG A 116 27.20 -5.31 0.06
C ARG A 116 26.54 -6.01 -1.15
N ARG A 117 25.68 -6.99 -0.92
CA ARG A 117 24.95 -7.72 -1.98
C ARG A 117 23.64 -7.01 -2.36
N TYR A 118 22.99 -6.37 -1.40
CA TYR A 118 21.72 -5.66 -1.57
C TYR A 118 21.90 -4.21 -1.10
N THR A 119 22.52 -3.41 -1.95
CA THR A 119 22.96 -2.03 -1.61
C THR A 119 21.79 -1.07 -1.32
N TYR A 120 20.61 -1.31 -1.89
CA TYR A 120 19.37 -0.59 -1.60
C TYR A 120 18.51 -1.27 -0.52
N GLY A 121 19.04 -2.31 0.17
CA GLY A 121 18.28 -3.11 1.10
C GLY A 121 17.33 -4.11 0.40
N LEU A 122 16.35 -4.59 1.16
CA LEU A 122 15.38 -5.60 0.70
C LEU A 122 13.94 -5.04 0.58
N GLY A 123 13.77 -3.73 0.48
CA GLY A 123 12.45 -3.10 0.37
C GLY A 123 11.59 -3.62 -0.80
N ARG A 124 12.22 -4.01 -1.90
CA ARG A 124 11.52 -4.61 -3.05
C ARG A 124 10.90 -6.00 -2.78
N ALA A 125 11.20 -6.63 -1.64
CA ALA A 125 10.49 -7.83 -1.21
C ALA A 125 8.98 -7.57 -1.03
N GLU A 126 8.60 -6.35 -0.69
CA GLU A 126 7.22 -5.90 -0.59
C GLU A 126 6.52 -5.90 -1.96
N ASP A 127 7.20 -5.44 -3.00
CA ASP A 127 6.67 -5.45 -4.37
C ASP A 127 6.45 -6.89 -4.87
N LEU A 128 7.37 -7.82 -4.52
CA LEU A 128 7.22 -9.25 -4.82
C LEU A 128 6.03 -9.87 -4.06
N ALA A 129 5.81 -9.48 -2.80
CA ALA A 129 4.62 -9.91 -2.06
C ALA A 129 3.33 -9.40 -2.73
N GLY A 130 3.34 -8.18 -3.29
CA GLY A 130 2.23 -7.65 -4.08
C GLY A 130 1.92 -8.49 -5.33
N LEU A 131 2.94 -9.00 -6.03
CA LEU A 131 2.76 -9.93 -7.15
C LEU A 131 2.14 -11.27 -6.70
N PHE A 132 2.57 -11.79 -5.56
CA PHE A 132 1.98 -12.99 -4.97
C PHE A 132 0.48 -12.79 -4.68
N VAL A 133 0.11 -11.65 -4.08
CA VAL A 133 -1.30 -11.30 -3.80
C VAL A 133 -2.10 -11.21 -5.10
N ILE A 134 -1.57 -10.60 -6.17
CA ILE A 134 -2.23 -10.60 -7.50
C ILE A 134 -2.51 -12.02 -7.99
N ALA A 135 -1.54 -12.92 -7.86
CA ALA A 135 -1.71 -14.32 -8.27
C ALA A 135 -2.82 -15.01 -7.47
N MET A 136 -2.92 -14.72 -6.16
CA MET A 136 -4.00 -15.25 -5.31
C MET A 136 -5.38 -14.71 -5.70
N ILE A 137 -5.52 -13.40 -5.93
CA ILE A 137 -6.78 -12.81 -6.41
C ILE A 137 -7.18 -13.42 -7.78
N ALA A 138 -6.22 -13.61 -8.68
CA ALA A 138 -6.48 -14.21 -9.98
C ALA A 138 -6.94 -15.67 -9.85
N LEU A 139 -6.30 -16.44 -8.97
CA LEU A 139 -6.70 -17.82 -8.68
C LEU A 139 -8.11 -17.87 -8.08
N SER A 140 -8.43 -17.01 -7.12
CA SER A 140 -9.79 -16.91 -6.54
C SER A 140 -10.83 -16.56 -7.59
N ALA A 141 -10.53 -15.63 -8.53
CA ALA A 141 -11.42 -15.29 -9.63
C ALA A 141 -11.69 -16.49 -10.58
N ILE A 142 -10.63 -17.26 -10.89
CA ILE A 142 -10.75 -18.45 -11.75
C ILE A 142 -11.61 -19.51 -11.07
N ILE A 143 -11.36 -19.79 -9.79
CA ILE A 143 -12.12 -20.79 -9.02
C ILE A 143 -13.59 -20.37 -8.91
N ALA A 144 -13.86 -19.13 -8.50
CA ALA A 144 -15.23 -18.62 -8.35
C ALA A 144 -15.99 -18.65 -9.68
N GLY A 145 -15.33 -18.24 -10.78
CA GLY A 145 -15.93 -18.29 -12.11
C GLY A 145 -16.22 -19.71 -12.58
N TYR A 146 -15.28 -20.62 -12.38
CA TYR A 146 -15.45 -22.04 -12.73
C TYR A 146 -16.59 -22.70 -11.95
N GLU A 147 -16.65 -22.49 -10.63
CA GLU A 147 -17.74 -23.01 -9.80
C GLU A 147 -19.10 -22.42 -10.20
N ALA A 148 -19.18 -21.11 -10.45
CA ALA A 148 -20.41 -20.46 -10.88
C ALA A 148 -20.95 -21.06 -12.21
N VAL A 149 -20.05 -21.33 -13.18
CA VAL A 149 -20.42 -21.93 -14.46
C VAL A 149 -20.89 -23.38 -14.28
N ILE A 150 -20.20 -24.17 -13.44
CA ILE A 150 -20.65 -25.58 -13.17
C ILE A 150 -21.99 -25.59 -12.48
N ARG A 151 -22.20 -24.72 -11.47
CA ARG A 151 -23.50 -24.66 -10.75
C ARG A 151 -24.64 -24.13 -11.63
N LEU A 152 -24.32 -23.32 -12.64
CA LEU A 152 -25.31 -22.92 -13.65
C LEU A 152 -25.79 -24.11 -14.49
N ALA A 153 -24.86 -25.01 -14.87
CA ALA A 153 -25.18 -26.23 -15.65
C ALA A 153 -25.80 -27.34 -14.78
N HIS A 154 -25.39 -27.44 -13.50
CA HIS A 154 -25.81 -28.47 -12.55
C HIS A 154 -26.16 -27.82 -11.20
N PRO A 155 -27.36 -27.21 -11.08
CA PRO A 155 -27.76 -26.57 -9.83
C PRO A 155 -27.76 -27.58 -8.67
N GLN A 156 -27.07 -27.23 -7.57
CA GLN A 156 -27.03 -28.05 -6.38
C GLN A 156 -27.98 -27.47 -5.33
N PRO A 157 -28.77 -28.29 -4.63
CA PRO A 157 -29.58 -27.79 -3.51
C PRO A 157 -28.68 -27.34 -2.37
N ILE A 158 -29.05 -26.22 -1.74
CA ILE A 158 -28.36 -25.72 -0.56
C ILE A 158 -29.06 -26.32 0.67
N ASP A 159 -28.36 -27.23 1.36
CA ASP A 159 -28.81 -27.78 2.62
C ASP A 159 -28.46 -26.85 3.77
N HIS A 160 -29.24 -26.90 4.85
CA HIS A 160 -28.97 -26.11 6.09
C HIS A 160 -28.86 -24.60 5.86
N ILE A 161 -29.74 -24.00 5.03
CA ILE A 161 -29.73 -22.60 4.58
C ILE A 161 -29.41 -21.60 5.72
N GLY A 162 -30.00 -21.78 6.92
CA GLY A 162 -29.77 -20.86 8.05
C GLY A 162 -28.32 -20.85 8.52
N TRP A 163 -27.67 -22.01 8.59
CA TRP A 163 -26.27 -22.14 8.99
C TRP A 163 -25.33 -21.62 7.90
N VAL A 164 -25.65 -21.87 6.63
CA VAL A 164 -24.90 -21.34 5.49
C VAL A 164 -24.95 -19.81 5.46
N ALA A 165 -26.14 -19.24 5.67
CA ALA A 165 -26.30 -17.78 5.76
C ALA A 165 -25.52 -17.18 6.92
N LEU A 166 -25.52 -17.82 8.10
CA LEU A 166 -24.76 -17.36 9.26
C LEU A 166 -23.24 -17.39 9.01
N ALA A 167 -22.73 -18.49 8.42
CA ALA A 167 -21.31 -18.59 8.09
C ALA A 167 -20.88 -17.56 7.05
N GLY A 168 -21.70 -17.34 5.99
CA GLY A 168 -21.48 -16.29 5.01
C GLY A 168 -21.47 -14.90 5.63
N LEU A 169 -22.36 -14.59 6.56
CA LEU A 169 -22.39 -13.32 7.26
C LEU A 169 -21.12 -13.10 8.11
N ILE A 170 -20.70 -14.12 8.88
CA ILE A 170 -19.49 -14.09 9.70
C ILE A 170 -18.26 -13.87 8.80
N GLY A 171 -18.15 -14.63 7.71
CA GLY A 171 -17.06 -14.50 6.75
C GLY A 171 -17.01 -13.12 6.10
N PHE A 172 -18.14 -12.61 5.63
CA PHE A 172 -18.24 -11.26 5.06
C PHE A 172 -17.80 -10.18 6.04
N LEU A 173 -18.34 -10.16 7.25
CA LEU A 173 -18.01 -9.13 8.25
C LEU A 173 -16.54 -9.17 8.65
N GLY A 174 -15.98 -10.37 8.84
CA GLY A 174 -14.55 -10.54 9.20
C GLY A 174 -13.62 -10.07 8.09
N ASN A 175 -13.87 -10.53 6.86
CA ASN A 175 -13.04 -10.18 5.71
C ASN A 175 -13.17 -8.69 5.33
N GLU A 176 -14.36 -8.09 5.35
CA GLU A 176 -14.53 -6.68 5.03
C GLU A 176 -13.89 -5.78 6.10
N TRP A 177 -13.98 -6.15 7.39
CA TRP A 177 -13.25 -5.42 8.42
C TRP A 177 -11.74 -5.44 8.20
N VAL A 178 -11.17 -6.62 7.90
CA VAL A 178 -9.75 -6.77 7.60
C VAL A 178 -9.37 -6.00 6.34
N ALA A 179 -10.19 -6.05 5.30
CA ALA A 179 -9.99 -5.33 4.05
C ALA A 179 -9.89 -3.81 4.31
N LEU A 180 -10.88 -3.23 4.99
CA LEU A 180 -10.90 -1.81 5.33
C LEU A 180 -9.69 -1.41 6.15
N TYR A 181 -9.31 -2.23 7.13
CA TYR A 181 -8.16 -1.97 8.00
C TYR A 181 -6.85 -2.00 7.21
N ARG A 182 -6.57 -3.07 6.43
CA ARG A 182 -5.36 -3.20 5.62
C ARG A 182 -5.26 -2.10 4.55
N ILE A 183 -6.34 -1.81 3.84
CA ILE A 183 -6.36 -0.75 2.82
C ILE A 183 -6.06 0.61 3.44
N ARG A 184 -6.66 0.92 4.61
CA ARG A 184 -6.43 2.18 5.31
C ARG A 184 -4.97 2.33 5.75
N ILE A 185 -4.42 1.31 6.40
CA ILE A 185 -3.01 1.33 6.83
C ILE A 185 -2.06 1.33 5.63
N GLY A 186 -2.30 0.48 4.63
CA GLY A 186 -1.50 0.41 3.42
C GLY A 186 -1.39 1.75 2.68
N ARG A 187 -2.51 2.47 2.56
CA ARG A 187 -2.52 3.84 2.01
C ARG A 187 -1.73 4.82 2.88
N ARG A 188 -1.86 4.72 4.21
CA ARG A 188 -1.16 5.58 5.15
C ARG A 188 0.36 5.38 5.08
N VAL A 189 0.82 4.13 5.10
CA VAL A 189 2.27 3.81 5.03
C VAL A 189 2.82 3.85 3.60
N GLY A 190 1.96 3.87 2.58
CA GLY A 190 2.35 3.87 1.16
C GLY A 190 2.70 2.50 0.59
N SER A 191 2.25 1.43 1.24
CA SER A 191 2.45 0.06 0.78
C SER A 191 1.36 -0.37 -0.19
N VAL A 192 1.70 -0.49 -1.47
CA VAL A 192 0.78 -1.02 -2.50
C VAL A 192 0.51 -2.50 -2.26
N ALA A 193 1.50 -3.26 -1.75
CA ALA A 193 1.32 -4.68 -1.44
C ALA A 193 0.31 -4.88 -0.29
N LEU A 194 0.34 -4.05 0.77
CA LEU A 194 -0.64 -4.14 1.86
C LEU A 194 -2.04 -3.71 1.39
N VAL A 195 -2.15 -2.74 0.48
CA VAL A 195 -3.43 -2.38 -0.16
C VAL A 195 -3.95 -3.53 -1.00
N ALA A 196 -3.10 -4.17 -1.81
CA ALA A 196 -3.45 -5.34 -2.62
C ALA A 196 -3.95 -6.51 -1.76
N ASP A 197 -3.27 -6.79 -0.63
CA ASP A 197 -3.66 -7.82 0.32
C ASP A 197 -4.99 -7.49 1.03
N GLY A 198 -5.26 -6.22 1.31
CA GLY A 198 -6.56 -5.75 1.76
C GLY A 198 -7.67 -5.92 0.70
N LEU A 199 -7.36 -5.70 -0.57
CA LEU A 199 -8.28 -5.93 -1.68
C LEU A 199 -8.52 -7.44 -1.89
N HIS A 200 -7.51 -8.30 -1.66
CA HIS A 200 -7.71 -9.76 -1.63
C HIS A 200 -8.70 -10.16 -0.54
N ALA A 201 -8.51 -9.72 0.70
CA ALA A 201 -9.46 -9.97 1.79
C ALA A 201 -10.88 -9.49 1.45
N ARG A 202 -11.02 -8.38 0.69
CA ARG A 202 -12.33 -7.92 0.19
C ARG A 202 -12.92 -8.87 -0.84
N THR A 203 -12.12 -9.46 -1.73
CA THR A 203 -12.63 -10.47 -2.69
C THR A 203 -13.14 -11.70 -1.96
N ASP A 204 -12.48 -12.13 -0.87
CA ASP A 204 -12.95 -13.24 -0.03
C ASP A 204 -14.24 -12.85 0.71
N GLY A 205 -14.36 -11.61 1.15
CA GLY A 205 -15.62 -11.05 1.66
C GLY A 205 -16.74 -11.10 0.63
N PHE A 206 -16.46 -10.79 -0.63
CA PHE A 206 -17.46 -10.91 -1.72
C PHE A 206 -17.89 -12.34 -1.97
N THR A 207 -17.00 -13.33 -1.89
CA THR A 207 -17.39 -14.74 -1.99
C THR A 207 -18.30 -15.15 -0.84
N SER A 208 -18.00 -14.73 0.39
CA SER A 208 -18.85 -14.95 1.56
C SER A 208 -20.21 -14.24 1.43
N LEU A 209 -20.24 -13.05 0.84
CA LEU A 209 -21.49 -12.33 0.54
C LEU A 209 -22.30 -13.04 -0.53
N ALA A 210 -21.66 -13.65 -1.55
CA ALA A 210 -22.32 -14.49 -2.54
C ALA A 210 -23.05 -15.66 -1.88
N VAL A 211 -22.38 -16.36 -0.95
CA VAL A 211 -22.96 -17.45 -0.16
C VAL A 211 -24.22 -16.99 0.59
N LEU A 212 -24.17 -15.81 1.20
CA LEU A 212 -25.32 -15.23 1.91
C LEU A 212 -26.52 -14.96 0.97
N PHE A 213 -26.28 -14.35 -0.19
CA PHE A 213 -27.33 -14.09 -1.18
C PHE A 213 -27.87 -15.36 -1.83
N SER A 214 -26.99 -16.35 -2.06
CA SER A 214 -27.37 -17.67 -2.56
C SER A 214 -28.30 -18.40 -1.60
N ALA A 215 -27.97 -18.35 -0.30
CA ALA A 215 -28.84 -18.91 0.75
C ALA A 215 -30.20 -18.20 0.80
N GLY A 216 -30.23 -16.87 0.67
CA GLY A 216 -31.46 -16.09 0.57
C GLY A 216 -32.30 -16.44 -0.65
N GLY A 217 -31.69 -16.60 -1.81
CA GLY A 217 -32.36 -17.01 -3.04
C GLY A 217 -32.93 -18.42 -2.96
N ALA A 218 -32.20 -19.37 -2.37
CA ALA A 218 -32.67 -20.72 -2.12
C ALA A 218 -33.88 -20.74 -1.16
N ALA A 219 -33.85 -19.91 -0.09
CA ALA A 219 -34.97 -19.78 0.82
C ALA A 219 -36.26 -19.24 0.14
N LEU A 220 -36.09 -18.41 -0.90
CA LEU A 220 -37.19 -17.89 -1.72
C LEU A 220 -37.62 -18.85 -2.86
N GLY A 221 -37.04 -20.04 -2.96
CA GLY A 221 -37.34 -21.02 -4.00
C GLY A 221 -36.78 -20.68 -5.38
N PHE A 222 -35.70 -19.87 -5.45
CA PHE A 222 -35.04 -19.49 -6.68
C PHE A 222 -33.66 -20.16 -6.80
N PRO A 223 -33.57 -21.39 -7.39
CA PRO A 223 -32.32 -22.16 -7.40
C PRO A 223 -31.22 -21.58 -8.30
N LEU A 224 -31.56 -20.69 -9.24
CA LEU A 224 -30.60 -20.01 -10.10
C LEU A 224 -29.93 -18.78 -9.39
N ALA A 225 -30.35 -18.41 -8.18
CA ALA A 225 -29.75 -17.32 -7.44
C ALA A 225 -28.25 -17.55 -7.21
N ASP A 226 -27.86 -18.74 -6.79
CA ASP A 226 -26.47 -19.13 -6.50
C ASP A 226 -25.54 -18.92 -7.70
N PRO A 227 -25.72 -19.53 -8.87
CA PRO A 227 -24.83 -19.33 -10.01
C PRO A 227 -24.85 -17.89 -10.55
N ILE A 228 -25.98 -17.19 -10.52
CA ILE A 228 -26.08 -15.80 -10.98
C ILE A 228 -25.27 -14.89 -10.06
N VAL A 229 -25.45 -15.02 -8.75
CA VAL A 229 -24.67 -14.25 -7.76
C VAL A 229 -23.19 -14.58 -7.89
N GLY A 230 -22.82 -15.85 -8.05
CA GLY A 230 -21.43 -16.27 -8.26
C GLY A 230 -20.79 -15.61 -9.49
N LEU A 231 -21.50 -15.51 -10.62
CA LEU A 231 -21.00 -14.81 -11.81
C LEU A 231 -20.86 -13.30 -11.59
N VAL A 232 -21.81 -12.65 -10.92
CA VAL A 232 -21.73 -11.21 -10.59
C VAL A 232 -20.52 -10.92 -9.70
N ILE A 233 -20.30 -11.75 -8.68
CA ILE A 233 -19.15 -11.63 -7.80
C ILE A 233 -17.83 -11.88 -8.55
N THR A 234 -17.79 -12.88 -9.44
CA THR A 234 -16.61 -13.12 -10.28
C THR A 234 -16.24 -11.88 -11.11
N VAL A 235 -17.22 -11.19 -11.70
CA VAL A 235 -16.98 -9.94 -12.43
C VAL A 235 -16.45 -8.85 -11.49
N ALA A 236 -16.99 -8.74 -10.27
CA ALA A 236 -16.51 -7.80 -9.28
C ALA A 236 -15.04 -8.08 -8.87
N ILE A 237 -14.69 -9.37 -8.66
CA ILE A 237 -13.30 -9.79 -8.36
C ILE A 237 -12.37 -9.45 -9.53
N LEU A 238 -12.78 -9.68 -10.78
CA LEU A 238 -11.99 -9.30 -11.96
C LEU A 238 -11.77 -7.79 -12.07
N ALA A 239 -12.75 -6.98 -11.70
CA ALA A 239 -12.59 -5.53 -11.65
C ALA A 239 -11.55 -5.10 -10.57
N VAL A 240 -11.60 -5.71 -9.38
CA VAL A 240 -10.59 -5.51 -8.33
C VAL A 240 -9.22 -5.97 -8.80
N LEU A 241 -9.11 -7.14 -9.40
CA LEU A 241 -7.86 -7.68 -9.96
C LEU A 241 -7.23 -6.70 -10.96
N ARG A 242 -8.02 -6.17 -11.89
CA ARG A 242 -7.53 -5.22 -12.91
C ARG A 242 -6.90 -3.99 -12.27
N THR A 243 -7.53 -3.41 -11.25
CA THR A 243 -6.99 -2.22 -10.56
C THR A 243 -5.73 -2.56 -9.77
N THR A 244 -5.73 -3.69 -9.05
CA THR A 244 -4.58 -4.16 -8.27
C THR A 244 -3.37 -4.45 -9.16
N VAL A 245 -3.57 -5.15 -10.28
CA VAL A 245 -2.52 -5.40 -11.27
C VAL A 245 -1.91 -4.09 -11.76
N ARG A 246 -2.76 -3.13 -12.18
CA ARG A 246 -2.28 -1.83 -12.66
C ARG A 246 -1.42 -1.11 -11.62
N ASP A 247 -1.84 -1.10 -10.37
CA ASP A 247 -1.16 -0.35 -9.30
C ASP A 247 0.17 -1.00 -8.91
N VAL A 248 0.21 -2.33 -8.79
CA VAL A 248 1.43 -3.07 -8.46
C VAL A 248 2.43 -3.03 -9.63
N PHE A 249 1.96 -3.25 -10.88
CA PHE A 249 2.86 -3.17 -12.04
C PHE A 249 3.40 -1.76 -12.26
N ARG A 250 2.59 -0.71 -12.07
CA ARG A 250 3.08 0.66 -12.12
C ARG A 250 4.23 0.86 -11.14
N ARG A 251 4.10 0.31 -9.93
CA ARG A 251 5.14 0.37 -8.89
C ARG A 251 6.40 -0.39 -9.28
N LEU A 252 6.26 -1.59 -9.82
CA LEU A 252 7.38 -2.41 -10.30
C LEU A 252 8.15 -1.78 -11.47
N LEU A 253 7.45 -1.00 -12.30
CA LEU A 253 8.01 -0.26 -13.43
C LEU A 253 8.49 1.15 -13.04
N ASP A 254 8.75 1.38 -11.75
CA ASP A 254 9.20 2.66 -11.20
C ASP A 254 8.24 3.84 -11.46
N GLY A 255 6.95 3.55 -11.71
CA GLY A 255 5.95 4.60 -11.93
C GLY A 255 5.59 5.32 -10.63
N VAL A 256 5.59 6.66 -10.70
CA VAL A 256 5.22 7.57 -9.62
C VAL A 256 3.98 8.37 -10.06
N ASP A 257 3.28 8.96 -9.11
CA ASP A 257 2.18 9.88 -9.41
C ASP A 257 2.77 11.16 -10.04
N PRO A 258 2.33 11.57 -11.24
CA PRO A 258 2.80 12.79 -11.89
C PRO A 258 2.71 14.02 -10.99
N ALA A 259 1.68 14.13 -10.14
CA ALA A 259 1.55 15.23 -9.21
C ALA A 259 2.72 15.34 -8.21
N MET A 260 3.34 14.21 -7.82
CA MET A 260 4.54 14.22 -6.97
C MET A 260 5.76 14.72 -7.74
N VAL A 261 5.88 14.36 -9.00
CA VAL A 261 6.96 14.85 -9.89
C VAL A 261 6.81 16.37 -10.09
N ASP A 262 5.59 16.86 -10.35
CA ASP A 262 5.30 18.28 -10.47
C ASP A 262 5.65 19.09 -9.20
N VAL A 263 5.43 18.49 -8.02
CA VAL A 263 5.84 19.10 -6.73
C VAL A 263 7.37 19.14 -6.63
N ALA A 264 8.04 18.05 -6.97
CA ALA A 264 9.50 17.97 -6.93
C ALA A 264 10.15 19.00 -7.87
N GLU A 265 9.71 19.07 -9.13
CA GLU A 265 10.21 20.02 -10.11
C GLU A 265 10.02 21.47 -9.66
N ARG A 266 8.83 21.82 -9.17
CA ARG A 266 8.55 23.18 -8.68
C ARG A 266 9.40 23.54 -7.45
N THR A 267 9.59 22.60 -6.52
CA THR A 267 10.41 22.82 -5.33
C THR A 267 11.85 23.07 -5.72
N LEU A 268 12.41 22.23 -6.61
CA LEU A 268 13.78 22.37 -7.07
C LEU A 268 13.99 23.64 -7.88
N ALA A 269 13.04 24.00 -8.74
CA ALA A 269 13.12 25.23 -9.53
C ALA A 269 13.02 26.51 -8.67
N ALA A 270 12.40 26.43 -7.49
CA ALA A 270 12.30 27.54 -6.55
C ALA A 270 13.50 27.63 -5.58
N ALA A 271 14.38 26.62 -5.56
CA ALA A 271 15.52 26.59 -4.67
C ALA A 271 16.56 27.70 -4.99
N PRO A 272 17.04 28.44 -3.98
CA PRO A 272 17.99 29.53 -4.20
C PRO A 272 19.27 29.05 -4.88
N GLY A 273 19.68 29.73 -5.95
CA GLY A 273 20.90 29.39 -6.72
C GLY A 273 20.69 28.36 -7.84
N VAL A 274 19.52 27.74 -7.95
CA VAL A 274 19.15 26.89 -9.08
C VAL A 274 18.70 27.78 -10.23
N GLN A 275 19.30 27.58 -11.41
CA GLN A 275 18.93 28.29 -12.64
C GLN A 275 17.91 27.53 -13.47
N ALA A 276 18.05 26.19 -13.52
CA ALA A 276 17.11 25.31 -14.21
C ALA A 276 17.14 23.90 -13.61
N VAL A 277 16.04 23.16 -13.78
CA VAL A 277 15.95 21.73 -13.47
C VAL A 277 16.07 20.96 -14.78
N ARG A 278 17.13 20.18 -14.96
CA ARG A 278 17.38 19.37 -16.17
C ARG A 278 16.53 18.12 -16.19
N SER A 279 16.54 17.38 -15.08
CA SER A 279 15.78 16.14 -14.97
C SER A 279 15.39 15.86 -13.51
N VAL A 280 14.24 15.22 -13.32
CA VAL A 280 13.82 14.64 -12.06
C VAL A 280 13.38 13.21 -12.32
N ARG A 281 13.96 12.27 -11.62
CA ARG A 281 13.58 10.85 -11.67
C ARG A 281 13.23 10.39 -10.26
N MET A 282 12.12 9.71 -10.15
CA MET A 282 11.66 9.22 -8.85
C MET A 282 11.27 7.76 -8.97
N ARG A 283 11.53 6.97 -7.91
CA ARG A 283 11.14 5.56 -7.85
C ARG A 283 10.83 5.12 -6.45
N TRP A 284 10.02 4.11 -6.36
CA TRP A 284 9.71 3.47 -5.10
C TRP A 284 10.59 2.25 -4.87
N ILE A 285 11.00 2.03 -3.62
CA ILE A 285 11.63 0.81 -3.14
C ILE A 285 10.83 0.34 -1.93
N GLY A 286 9.87 -0.57 -2.17
CA GLY A 286 8.82 -0.85 -1.21
C GLY A 286 7.97 0.40 -0.95
N HIS A 287 7.79 0.81 0.29
CA HIS A 287 7.02 2.00 0.67
C HIS A 287 7.86 3.28 0.79
N ARG A 288 9.15 3.26 0.38
CA ARG A 288 10.08 4.40 0.42
C ARG A 288 10.26 5.00 -0.96
N LEU A 289 10.20 6.33 -1.06
CA LEU A 289 10.43 7.05 -2.30
C LEU A 289 11.88 7.53 -2.36
N HIS A 290 12.50 7.39 -3.51
CA HIS A 290 13.85 7.89 -3.83
C HIS A 290 13.76 8.81 -5.03
N ALA A 291 14.57 9.87 -5.04
CA ALA A 291 14.66 10.82 -6.13
C ALA A 291 16.11 11.00 -6.59
N ASP A 292 16.30 11.14 -7.89
CA ASP A 292 17.55 11.58 -8.51
C ASP A 292 17.20 12.83 -9.34
N ALA A 293 17.91 13.94 -9.14
CA ALA A 293 17.67 15.18 -9.89
C ALA A 293 18.97 15.82 -10.37
N GLU A 294 18.88 16.48 -11.50
CA GLU A 294 19.97 17.22 -12.14
C GLU A 294 19.57 18.69 -12.24
N LEU A 295 20.42 19.58 -11.70
CA LEU A 295 20.17 21.01 -11.61
C LEU A 295 21.26 21.79 -12.34
N ASP A 296 20.88 22.87 -13.04
CA ASP A 296 21.79 23.86 -13.57
C ASP A 296 22.02 24.96 -12.54
N ILE A 297 23.30 25.27 -12.29
CA ILE A 297 23.74 26.33 -11.40
C ILE A 297 24.76 27.22 -12.09
N ASP A 298 25.10 28.37 -11.50
CA ASP A 298 26.06 29.30 -12.05
C ASP A 298 27.44 28.62 -12.22
N PRO A 299 28.02 28.59 -13.43
CA PRO A 299 29.33 28.00 -13.69
C PRO A 299 30.50 28.73 -13.00
N ALA A 300 30.29 29.94 -12.52
CA ALA A 300 31.30 30.72 -11.80
C ALA A 300 31.44 30.31 -10.31
N LEU A 301 30.56 29.48 -9.80
CA LEU A 301 30.58 29.01 -8.41
C LEU A 301 31.71 28.03 -8.15
N ASP A 302 32.32 28.10 -6.98
CA ASP A 302 33.24 27.08 -6.53
C ASP A 302 32.49 25.80 -6.10
N LEU A 303 33.22 24.68 -5.98
CA LEU A 303 32.65 23.39 -5.64
C LEU A 303 31.89 23.41 -4.31
N ALA A 304 32.37 24.16 -3.30
CA ALA A 304 31.73 24.25 -2.01
C ALA A 304 30.40 25.03 -2.06
N GLN A 305 30.34 26.06 -2.89
CA GLN A 305 29.09 26.82 -3.16
C GLN A 305 28.08 25.97 -3.91
N ALA A 306 28.52 25.26 -4.97
CA ALA A 306 27.69 24.34 -5.74
C ALA A 306 27.11 23.22 -4.84
N HIS A 307 27.94 22.65 -3.98
CA HIS A 307 27.51 21.61 -3.03
C HIS A 307 26.46 22.12 -2.04
N ARG A 308 26.61 23.34 -1.52
CA ARG A 308 25.60 23.92 -0.60
C ARG A 308 24.26 24.09 -1.29
N ILE A 309 24.24 24.61 -2.54
CA ILE A 309 23.00 24.76 -3.31
C ILE A 309 22.32 23.39 -3.50
N ALA A 310 23.09 22.37 -3.89
CA ALA A 310 22.57 21.01 -4.06
C ALA A 310 22.00 20.44 -2.77
N HIS A 311 22.69 20.64 -1.64
CA HIS A 311 22.27 20.18 -0.32
C HIS A 311 21.01 20.90 0.17
N ASP A 312 20.93 22.22 0.01
CA ASP A 312 19.73 23.00 0.36
C ASP A 312 18.53 22.60 -0.50
N ALA A 313 18.74 22.31 -1.79
CA ALA A 313 17.71 21.80 -2.68
C ALA A 313 17.24 20.40 -2.28
N GLU A 314 18.16 19.50 -1.88
CA GLU A 314 17.84 18.18 -1.34
C GLU A 314 16.97 18.29 -0.09
N HIS A 315 17.36 19.16 0.84
CA HIS A 315 16.62 19.39 2.08
C HIS A 315 15.19 19.88 1.81
N GLN A 316 15.04 20.91 0.96
CA GLN A 316 13.72 21.42 0.57
C GLN A 316 12.86 20.34 -0.11
N LEU A 317 13.45 19.53 -1.01
CA LEU A 317 12.78 18.47 -1.70
C LEU A 317 12.26 17.39 -0.75
N THR A 318 13.08 17.00 0.25
CA THR A 318 12.72 15.99 1.24
C THR A 318 11.52 16.41 2.08
N HIS A 319 11.41 17.70 2.41
CA HIS A 319 10.26 18.24 3.14
C HIS A 319 9.01 18.43 2.26
N ALA A 320 9.20 18.77 0.98
CA ALA A 320 8.07 19.04 0.08
C ALA A 320 7.38 17.77 -0.45
N VAL A 321 8.14 16.67 -0.62
CA VAL A 321 7.63 15.44 -1.22
C VAL A 321 7.39 14.37 -0.14
N PRO A 322 6.12 13.97 0.11
CA PRO A 322 5.81 12.99 1.13
C PRO A 322 6.49 11.63 0.85
N LYS A 323 7.04 11.01 1.91
CA LYS A 323 7.71 9.69 1.86
C LYS A 323 9.00 9.63 1.04
N LEU A 324 9.54 10.77 0.65
CA LEU A 324 10.88 10.85 0.11
C LEU A 324 11.89 10.58 1.23
N THR A 325 12.62 9.48 1.12
CA THR A 325 13.61 9.05 2.13
C THR A 325 15.04 9.33 1.72
N SER A 326 15.29 9.61 0.45
CA SER A 326 16.61 9.92 -0.07
C SER A 326 16.46 10.65 -1.39
N ALA A 327 17.22 11.72 -1.57
CA ALA A 327 17.38 12.38 -2.85
C ALA A 327 18.87 12.48 -3.19
N LEU A 328 19.22 12.30 -4.44
CA LEU A 328 20.55 12.58 -4.97
C LEU A 328 20.44 13.76 -5.93
N ILE A 329 21.05 14.88 -5.55
CA ILE A 329 21.05 16.09 -6.38
C ILE A 329 22.41 16.25 -7.03
N HIS A 330 22.45 16.27 -8.35
CA HIS A 330 23.65 16.55 -9.11
C HIS A 330 23.60 17.95 -9.73
N ALA A 331 24.53 18.81 -9.35
CA ALA A 331 24.65 20.17 -9.85
C ALA A 331 25.57 20.20 -11.09
N TYR A 332 25.04 20.69 -12.20
CA TYR A 332 25.78 20.95 -13.44
C TYR A 332 26.05 22.43 -13.63
N PRO A 333 27.17 22.83 -14.23
CA PRO A 333 27.33 24.20 -14.69
C PRO A 333 26.31 24.47 -15.80
N ALA A 334 25.59 25.60 -15.72
CA ALA A 334 24.67 26.01 -16.76
C ALA A 334 25.43 26.26 -18.07
N GLU A 335 24.95 25.66 -19.16
CA GLU A 335 25.48 25.95 -20.50
C GLU A 335 24.90 27.27 -21.00
N HIS A 336 25.75 28.13 -21.58
CA HIS A 336 25.36 29.41 -22.15
C HIS A 336 24.64 29.29 -23.49
#